data_e1377922855d9791e047f516aaefa77e
#
_entry.id   e1377922855d9791e047f516aaefa77e
#
_cell.length_a   1.000
_cell.length_b   1.000
_cell.length_c   1.000
_cell.angle_alpha   90.00
_cell.angle_beta   90.00
_cell.angle_gamma   90.00
#
_symmetry.space_group_name_H-M   'P 1'
#
loop_
_entity.id
_entity.type
_entity.pdbx_description
1 polymer ?
#
loop_
_entity_poly.entity_id
_entity_poly.type
_entity_poly.pdbx_seq_one_letter_code
_entity_poly.pdbx_strand_id
1 'polypeptide(L)'
;MSIRVEEFGTTKDGQKVKKYILENGKGMKAAVLNLGAVLAELHVPDKDGTLRDVVWGYEDVAGYEVNGPDLGAVVGRNANRIGGAVITIAGKDYTLVKNNGENNLHSGPDMYFTRMWKAIIADDNKVEFSLHSPDGDQGYPGNADITVSYTLTDGGELQIAYEGKADRDTIFNLTNHSYFNLDGQESDSVLEQKVWLDADAFTPGDAGLIPTGEIRSVEGTPMDFRTEHTIGERIDADYEPLKLAGGYDHNYVLKNEGTYALCGRLISDKSGICMEVSTDAPRSEEHTSELQSLFAIS
;
A
#
# COMPACT_ATOMS: atom_id res chain seq x y z
N MET A 1 16.07 -1.71 20.60
CA MET A 1 15.68 -1.97 19.19
C MET A 1 16.83 -2.67 18.51
N SER A 2 16.56 -3.49 17.50
CA SER A 2 17.61 -4.15 16.71
C SER A 2 17.12 -4.45 15.30
N ILE A 3 18.05 -4.46 14.34
CA ILE A 3 17.80 -4.94 12.99
C ILE A 3 18.65 -6.18 12.77
N ARG A 4 17.99 -7.27 12.38
CA ARG A 4 18.63 -8.51 11.97
C ARG A 4 18.44 -8.69 10.45
N VAL A 5 19.48 -9.17 9.78
CA VAL A 5 19.42 -9.45 8.33
C VAL A 5 19.61 -10.94 8.13
N GLU A 6 18.68 -11.53 7.38
CA GLU A 6 18.69 -12.95 7.05
C GLU A 6 18.66 -13.15 5.53
N GLU A 7 19.17 -14.28 5.06
CA GLU A 7 18.97 -14.72 3.69
C GLU A 7 17.53 -15.26 3.56
N PHE A 8 16.72 -14.65 2.67
CA PHE A 8 15.35 -15.10 2.42
C PHE A 8 15.29 -16.11 1.27
N GLY A 9 16.18 -15.97 0.29
CA GLY A 9 16.30 -16.89 -0.83
C GLY A 9 17.03 -16.28 -2.01
N THR A 10 16.78 -16.84 -3.19
CA THR A 10 17.45 -16.41 -4.43
C THR A 10 16.41 -16.35 -5.55
N THR A 11 16.42 -15.26 -6.31
CA THR A 11 15.56 -15.09 -7.50
C THR A 11 15.94 -16.08 -8.62
N LYS A 12 15.07 -16.22 -9.62
CA LYS A 12 15.32 -17.10 -10.78
C LYS A 12 16.56 -16.69 -11.58
N ASP A 13 16.91 -15.40 -11.58
CA ASP A 13 18.12 -14.89 -12.22
C ASP A 13 19.36 -14.89 -11.31
N GLY A 14 19.27 -15.49 -10.11
CA GLY A 14 20.39 -15.73 -9.21
C GLY A 14 20.70 -14.60 -8.22
N GLN A 15 19.84 -13.57 -8.09
CA GLN A 15 20.05 -12.48 -7.15
C GLN A 15 19.67 -12.90 -5.73
N LYS A 16 20.47 -12.50 -4.73
CA LYS A 16 20.22 -12.82 -3.32
C LYS A 16 19.20 -11.89 -2.70
N VAL A 17 18.08 -12.44 -2.25
CA VAL A 17 17.04 -11.72 -1.52
C VAL A 17 17.34 -11.81 -0.02
N LYS A 18 17.37 -10.64 0.62
CA LYS A 18 17.61 -10.51 2.06
C LYS A 18 16.34 -9.99 2.73
N LYS A 19 16.08 -10.51 3.93
CA LYS A 19 15.01 -10.09 4.82
C LYS A 19 15.60 -9.26 5.95
N TYR A 20 15.13 -8.03 6.10
CA TYR A 20 15.52 -7.07 7.13
C TYR A 20 14.42 -7.08 8.19
N ILE A 21 14.74 -7.56 9.38
CA ILE A 21 13.81 -7.74 10.48
C ILE A 21 14.10 -6.67 11.52
N LEU A 22 13.16 -5.73 11.66
CA LEU A 22 13.15 -4.70 12.69
C LEU A 22 12.39 -5.26 13.90
N GLU A 23 12.96 -5.14 15.09
CA GLU A 23 12.33 -5.60 16.34
C GLU A 23 12.38 -4.52 17.40
N ASN A 24 11.25 -4.19 18.02
CA ASN A 24 11.18 -3.22 19.11
C ASN A 24 11.18 -3.89 20.49
N GLY A 25 11.33 -3.08 21.55
CA GLY A 25 11.34 -3.56 22.93
C GLY A 25 10.02 -4.13 23.45
N LYS A 26 8.93 -4.04 22.67
CA LYS A 26 7.59 -4.55 23.02
C LYS A 26 7.22 -5.87 22.30
N GLY A 27 8.16 -6.45 21.56
CA GLY A 27 7.98 -7.71 20.85
C GLY A 27 7.36 -7.59 19.46
N MET A 28 7.04 -6.38 18.98
CA MET A 28 6.64 -6.21 17.59
C MET A 28 7.83 -6.43 16.66
N LYS A 29 7.54 -7.01 15.48
CA LYS A 29 8.54 -7.23 14.43
C LYS A 29 7.95 -6.85 13.08
N ALA A 30 8.75 -6.15 12.27
CA ALA A 30 8.44 -5.91 10.87
C ALA A 30 9.55 -6.51 10.01
N ALA A 31 9.21 -7.25 8.96
CA ALA A 31 10.17 -7.83 8.04
C ALA A 31 9.99 -7.25 6.63
N VAL A 32 11.07 -6.69 6.09
CA VAL A 32 11.07 -6.07 4.76
C VAL A 32 12.13 -6.73 3.88
N LEU A 33 11.77 -7.00 2.62
CA LEU A 33 12.66 -7.63 1.64
C LEU A 33 13.36 -6.55 0.79
N ASN A 34 14.60 -6.82 0.36
CA ASN A 34 15.24 -5.98 -0.67
C ASN A 34 14.77 -6.31 -2.11
N LEU A 35 13.94 -7.32 -2.30
CA LEU A 35 13.14 -7.50 -3.50
C LEU A 35 11.87 -6.65 -3.31
N GLY A 36 11.69 -5.62 -4.15
CA GLY A 36 10.53 -4.75 -4.15
C GLY A 36 10.38 -3.82 -2.95
N ALA A 37 11.32 -3.79 -2.02
CA ALA A 37 11.15 -3.16 -0.70
C ALA A 37 9.83 -3.60 0.00
N VAL A 38 9.43 -4.85 -0.21
CA VAL A 38 8.15 -5.43 0.22
C VAL A 38 8.08 -5.57 1.73
N LEU A 39 7.02 -5.07 2.36
CA LEU A 39 6.67 -5.43 3.74
C LEU A 39 6.09 -6.86 3.73
N ALA A 40 6.92 -7.83 4.12
CA ALA A 40 6.59 -9.25 4.03
C ALA A 40 5.89 -9.79 5.27
N GLU A 41 6.19 -9.24 6.46
CA GLU A 41 5.64 -9.69 7.73
C GLU A 41 5.47 -8.49 8.69
N LEU A 42 4.42 -8.50 9.49
CA LEU A 42 4.23 -7.59 10.62
C LEU A 42 3.65 -8.34 11.81
N HIS A 43 4.52 -8.70 12.75
CA HIS A 43 4.12 -9.42 13.95
C HIS A 43 3.74 -8.44 15.06
N VAL A 44 2.51 -8.57 15.57
CA VAL A 44 1.95 -7.73 16.64
C VAL A 44 1.42 -8.63 17.75
N PRO A 45 1.66 -8.33 19.04
CA PRO A 45 1.05 -9.09 20.13
C PRO A 45 -0.46 -8.83 20.18
N ASP A 46 -1.23 -9.91 20.27
CA ASP A 46 -2.66 -9.84 20.52
C ASP A 46 -2.97 -9.58 22.01
N LYS A 47 -4.26 -9.53 22.37
CA LYS A 47 -4.72 -9.31 23.76
C LYS A 47 -4.20 -10.33 24.78
N ASP A 48 -3.79 -11.52 24.32
CA ASP A 48 -3.27 -12.62 25.15
C ASP A 48 -1.71 -12.66 25.12
N GLY A 49 -1.07 -11.73 24.40
CA GLY A 49 0.37 -11.63 24.22
C GLY A 49 0.93 -12.58 23.15
N THR A 50 0.09 -13.25 22.38
CA THR A 50 0.51 -14.08 21.26
C THR A 50 0.86 -13.20 20.06
N LEU A 51 2.05 -13.40 19.48
CA LEU A 51 2.43 -12.68 18.27
C LEU A 51 1.66 -13.22 17.07
N ARG A 52 0.98 -12.32 16.35
CA ARG A 52 0.28 -12.60 15.10
C ARG A 52 0.95 -11.84 13.97
N ASP A 53 1.22 -12.53 12.88
CA ASP A 53 1.57 -11.86 11.63
C ASP A 53 0.28 -11.34 10.99
N VAL A 54 0.14 -10.02 10.96
CA VAL A 54 -1.08 -9.34 10.51
C VAL A 54 -1.00 -8.86 9.06
N VAL A 55 0.08 -9.19 8.33
CA VAL A 55 0.26 -8.84 6.92
C VAL A 55 0.28 -10.11 6.07
N TRP A 56 -0.47 -10.11 4.98
CA TRP A 56 -0.39 -11.20 4.01
C TRP A 56 0.91 -11.13 3.23
N GLY A 57 1.61 -12.25 3.16
CA GLY A 57 2.87 -12.42 2.46
C GLY A 57 3.08 -13.83 1.96
N TYR A 58 4.14 -14.01 1.17
CA TYR A 58 4.57 -15.31 0.69
C TYR A 58 5.72 -15.87 1.54
N GLU A 59 5.79 -17.18 1.64
CA GLU A 59 6.83 -17.86 2.40
C GLU A 59 8.19 -17.88 1.69
N ASP A 60 8.21 -17.64 0.37
CA ASP A 60 9.41 -17.75 -0.44
C ASP A 60 9.53 -16.67 -1.53
N VAL A 61 10.71 -16.59 -2.13
CA VAL A 61 11.03 -15.64 -3.21
C VAL A 61 10.17 -15.87 -4.45
N ALA A 62 9.80 -17.13 -4.75
CA ALA A 62 9.06 -17.45 -5.96
C ALA A 62 7.66 -16.82 -5.95
N GLY A 63 7.02 -16.75 -4.77
CA GLY A 63 5.76 -16.03 -4.59
C GLY A 63 5.90 -14.54 -4.89
N TYR A 64 6.94 -13.89 -4.36
CA TYR A 64 7.19 -12.46 -4.59
C TYR A 64 7.64 -12.11 -6.00
N GLU A 65 8.28 -13.03 -6.74
CA GLU A 65 8.62 -12.81 -8.16
C GLU A 65 7.37 -12.75 -9.06
N VAL A 66 6.28 -13.38 -8.65
CA VAL A 66 4.99 -13.33 -9.36
C VAL A 66 4.08 -12.27 -8.79
N ASN A 67 3.91 -12.26 -7.47
CA ASN A 67 3.13 -11.33 -6.64
C ASN A 67 1.90 -10.71 -7.33
N GLY A 68 1.02 -11.58 -7.86
CA GLY A 68 -0.14 -11.15 -8.63
C GLY A 68 -1.07 -10.16 -7.92
N PRO A 69 -1.32 -10.27 -6.59
CA PRO A 69 -2.10 -9.31 -5.82
C PRO A 69 -1.28 -8.15 -5.23
N ASP A 70 0.00 -8.00 -5.58
CA ASP A 70 0.88 -6.92 -5.11
C ASP A 70 1.11 -6.90 -3.57
N LEU A 71 1.09 -8.08 -2.91
CA LEU A 71 1.21 -8.20 -1.45
C LEU A 71 2.44 -7.46 -0.90
N GLY A 72 2.22 -6.51 0.00
CA GLY A 72 3.25 -5.73 0.68
C GLY A 72 4.12 -4.85 -0.23
N ALA A 73 3.77 -4.74 -1.50
CA ALA A 73 4.56 -4.12 -2.55
C ALA A 73 4.74 -2.61 -2.36
N VAL A 74 5.93 -2.10 -2.66
CA VAL A 74 6.10 -0.67 -2.97
C VAL A 74 5.70 -0.46 -4.43
N VAL A 75 4.65 0.33 -4.63
CA VAL A 75 4.09 0.65 -5.94
C VAL A 75 4.54 2.04 -6.37
N GLY A 76 4.98 2.16 -7.62
CA GLY A 76 5.44 3.40 -8.24
C GLY A 76 5.87 3.19 -9.70
N ARG A 77 6.10 4.29 -10.47
CA ARG A 77 6.11 5.73 -10.10
C ARG A 77 4.75 6.27 -9.65
N ASN A 78 3.68 5.73 -10.25
CA ASN A 78 2.29 6.09 -9.94
C ASN A 78 1.51 4.84 -9.53
N ALA A 79 0.95 4.87 -8.36
CA ALA A 79 -0.01 3.88 -7.88
C ALA A 79 -1.38 4.10 -8.52
N ASN A 80 -2.19 3.02 -8.54
CA ASN A 80 -3.52 2.99 -9.12
C ASN A 80 -3.55 3.21 -10.65
N ARG A 81 -4.75 3.44 -11.20
CA ARG A 81 -5.02 3.46 -12.64
C ARG A 81 -4.81 4.83 -13.27
N ILE A 82 -4.33 4.80 -14.50
CA ILE A 82 -4.29 5.96 -15.39
C ILE A 82 -5.12 5.61 -16.63
N GLY A 83 -6.22 6.33 -16.80
CA GLY A 83 -7.15 6.12 -17.92
C GLY A 83 -6.49 6.32 -19.28
N GLY A 84 -6.74 5.38 -20.22
CA GLY A 84 -6.14 5.43 -21.56
C GLY A 84 -4.62 5.25 -21.60
N ALA A 85 -3.97 5.02 -20.45
CA ALA A 85 -2.51 4.91 -20.31
C ALA A 85 -1.73 6.12 -20.90
N VAL A 86 -2.23 7.34 -20.69
CA VAL A 86 -1.59 8.59 -21.13
C VAL A 86 -1.59 9.60 -19.99
N ILE A 87 -0.44 10.24 -19.78
CA ILE A 87 -0.30 11.37 -18.86
C ILE A 87 0.18 12.60 -19.62
N THR A 88 -0.26 13.78 -19.20
CA THR A 88 0.19 15.05 -19.77
C THR A 88 1.01 15.81 -18.73
N ILE A 89 2.29 16.08 -19.02
CA ILE A 89 3.18 16.84 -18.14
C ILE A 89 3.72 18.03 -18.93
N ALA A 90 3.56 19.24 -18.40
CA ALA A 90 3.98 20.49 -19.05
C ALA A 90 3.49 20.62 -20.52
N GLY A 91 2.27 20.13 -20.80
CA GLY A 91 1.66 20.19 -22.14
C GLY A 91 2.18 19.15 -23.13
N LYS A 92 2.97 18.18 -22.68
CA LYS A 92 3.45 17.06 -23.49
C LYS A 92 2.85 15.75 -23.00
N ASP A 93 2.31 14.96 -23.96
CA ASP A 93 1.76 13.64 -23.65
C ASP A 93 2.87 12.58 -23.61
N TYR A 94 2.76 11.69 -22.63
CA TYR A 94 3.57 10.50 -22.45
C TYR A 94 2.67 9.28 -22.42
N THR A 95 2.97 8.32 -23.28
CA THR A 95 2.22 7.06 -23.36
C THR A 95 2.85 6.04 -22.42
N LEU A 96 2.04 5.50 -21.54
CA LEU A 96 2.40 4.40 -20.63
C LEU A 96 2.02 3.06 -21.25
N VAL A 97 2.49 1.97 -20.65
CA VAL A 97 2.10 0.63 -21.10
C VAL A 97 0.67 0.31 -20.62
N LYS A 98 -0.15 -0.22 -21.52
CA LYS A 98 -1.48 -0.73 -21.20
C LYS A 98 -1.34 -2.13 -20.58
N ASN A 99 -1.47 -2.25 -19.27
CA ASN A 99 -1.40 -3.51 -18.53
C ASN A 99 -2.71 -3.88 -17.81
N ASN A 100 -3.74 -3.01 -17.92
CA ASN A 100 -5.06 -3.24 -17.36
C ASN A 100 -6.14 -2.81 -18.38
N GLY A 101 -6.44 -3.67 -19.34
CA GLY A 101 -7.30 -3.32 -20.48
C GLY A 101 -6.68 -2.19 -21.31
N GLU A 102 -7.42 -1.09 -21.48
CA GLU A 102 -6.93 0.11 -22.16
C GLU A 102 -6.13 1.06 -21.24
N ASN A 103 -6.03 0.75 -19.95
CA ASN A 103 -5.46 1.60 -18.92
C ASN A 103 -4.07 1.14 -18.48
N ASN A 104 -3.36 1.99 -17.77
CA ASN A 104 -2.17 1.61 -16.99
C ASN A 104 -2.57 1.43 -15.54
N LEU A 105 -2.08 0.38 -14.88
CA LEU A 105 -2.25 0.10 -13.46
C LEU A 105 -0.88 -0.09 -12.81
N HIS A 106 -0.64 0.62 -11.70
CA HIS A 106 0.55 0.49 -10.85
C HIS A 106 1.88 0.63 -11.61
N SER A 107 1.85 1.43 -12.67
CA SER A 107 3.02 1.69 -13.54
C SER A 107 3.61 0.46 -14.25
N GLY A 108 2.88 -0.69 -14.24
CA GLY A 108 3.36 -1.95 -14.86
C GLY A 108 3.70 -1.82 -16.34
N PRO A 109 4.26 -2.88 -16.97
CA PRO A 109 4.44 -4.24 -16.44
C PRO A 109 5.73 -4.47 -15.63
N ASP A 110 6.77 -3.63 -15.75
CA ASP A 110 8.02 -3.77 -14.99
C ASP A 110 7.91 -2.99 -13.67
N MET A 111 7.16 -3.58 -12.74
CA MET A 111 6.78 -2.93 -11.49
C MET A 111 7.97 -2.83 -10.52
N TYR A 112 7.95 -1.83 -9.63
CA TYR A 112 9.02 -1.61 -8.66
C TYR A 112 9.19 -2.76 -7.68
N PHE A 113 8.14 -3.50 -7.38
CA PHE A 113 8.21 -4.63 -6.46
C PHE A 113 8.88 -5.89 -7.05
N THR A 114 9.05 -5.97 -8.38
CA THR A 114 9.81 -7.06 -9.02
C THR A 114 11.31 -6.77 -9.09
N ARG A 115 11.74 -5.58 -8.68
CA ARG A 115 13.13 -5.12 -8.79
C ARG A 115 13.89 -5.27 -7.47
N MET A 116 15.20 -5.46 -7.59
CA MET A 116 16.08 -5.45 -6.42
C MET A 116 16.39 -4.02 -6.00
N TRP A 117 16.13 -3.71 -4.74
CA TRP A 117 16.44 -2.41 -4.13
C TRP A 117 17.75 -2.50 -3.35
N LYS A 118 18.49 -1.41 -3.35
CA LYS A 118 19.67 -1.27 -2.49
C LYS A 118 19.22 -0.91 -1.08
N ALA A 119 19.55 -1.78 -0.11
CA ALA A 119 19.18 -1.57 1.28
C ALA A 119 20.35 -1.03 2.10
N ILE A 120 20.05 -0.11 3.03
CA ILE A 120 20.98 0.46 4.01
C ILE A 120 20.29 0.45 5.36
N ILE A 121 20.96 -0.10 6.40
CA ILE A 121 20.54 0.09 7.80
C ILE A 121 20.96 1.50 8.19
N ALA A 122 19.98 2.38 8.35
CA ALA A 122 20.20 3.79 8.62
C ALA A 122 20.30 4.09 10.11
N ASP A 123 19.61 3.29 10.94
CA ASP A 123 19.65 3.39 12.41
C ASP A 123 19.27 2.03 13.04
N ASP A 124 19.31 1.90 14.35
CA ASP A 124 18.95 0.67 15.10
C ASP A 124 17.50 0.18 14.88
N ASN A 125 16.64 1.06 14.36
CA ASN A 125 15.22 0.79 14.11
C ASN A 125 14.75 1.21 12.72
N LYS A 126 15.67 1.59 11.82
CA LYS A 126 15.34 2.13 10.50
C LYS A 126 16.16 1.47 9.40
N VAL A 127 15.48 0.97 8.38
CA VAL A 127 16.08 0.50 7.13
C VAL A 127 15.57 1.33 5.95
N GLU A 128 16.47 1.70 5.05
CA GLU A 128 16.18 2.46 3.83
C GLU A 128 16.45 1.59 2.61
N PHE A 129 15.54 1.65 1.65
CA PHE A 129 15.63 0.98 0.36
C PHE A 129 15.63 2.04 -0.74
N SER A 130 16.59 1.97 -1.66
CA SER A 130 16.69 2.90 -2.78
C SER A 130 16.65 2.20 -4.13
N LEU A 131 15.99 2.85 -5.10
CA LEU A 131 15.85 2.39 -6.47
C LEU A 131 16.11 3.56 -7.43
N HIS A 132 16.90 3.32 -8.48
CA HIS A 132 17.05 4.24 -9.59
C HIS A 132 16.10 3.85 -10.73
N SER A 133 15.27 4.79 -11.19
CA SER A 133 14.32 4.64 -12.29
C SER A 133 14.74 5.60 -13.40
N PRO A 134 15.32 5.11 -14.52
CA PRO A 134 15.88 5.97 -15.59
C PRO A 134 14.80 6.72 -16.37
N ASP A 135 15.20 7.74 -17.12
CA ASP A 135 14.31 8.48 -18.03
C ASP A 135 13.64 7.52 -19.02
N GLY A 136 12.32 7.60 -19.12
CA GLY A 136 11.48 6.70 -19.94
C GLY A 136 11.13 5.37 -19.29
N ASP A 137 11.61 5.11 -18.07
CA ASP A 137 11.21 3.91 -17.31
C ASP A 137 9.69 3.88 -17.12
N GLN A 138 9.06 2.74 -17.45
CA GLN A 138 7.60 2.54 -17.45
C GLN A 138 6.82 3.59 -18.29
N GLY A 139 7.51 4.38 -19.12
CA GLY A 139 6.95 5.48 -19.92
C GLY A 139 7.02 6.86 -19.28
N TYR A 140 7.47 6.97 -18.03
CA TYR A 140 7.56 8.25 -17.32
C TYR A 140 8.83 9.04 -17.72
N PRO A 141 8.72 10.38 -17.84
CA PRO A 141 9.88 11.22 -18.12
C PRO A 141 10.75 11.41 -16.86
N GLY A 142 12.04 11.61 -17.10
CA GLY A 142 13.04 11.96 -16.11
C GLY A 142 13.67 10.77 -15.40
N ASN A 143 14.97 10.89 -15.13
CA ASN A 143 15.63 10.02 -14.19
C ASN A 143 15.10 10.31 -12.79
N ALA A 144 14.79 9.27 -12.02
CA ALA A 144 14.28 9.40 -10.69
C ALA A 144 15.04 8.49 -9.72
N ASP A 145 15.45 9.03 -8.58
CA ASP A 145 15.96 8.28 -7.44
C ASP A 145 14.86 8.24 -6.37
N ILE A 146 14.48 7.03 -5.97
CA ILE A 146 13.38 6.78 -5.05
C ILE A 146 13.96 6.11 -3.81
N THR A 147 13.57 6.59 -2.65
CA THR A 147 13.91 5.98 -1.37
C THR A 147 12.63 5.70 -0.59
N VAL A 148 12.53 4.49 -0.04
CA VAL A 148 11.49 4.10 0.91
C VAL A 148 12.16 3.70 2.21
N SER A 149 11.72 4.26 3.34
CA SER A 149 12.24 3.89 4.64
C SER A 149 11.16 3.27 5.52
N TYR A 150 11.55 2.24 6.25
CA TYR A 150 10.74 1.58 7.27
C TYR A 150 11.37 1.81 8.63
N THR A 151 10.61 2.36 9.56
CA THR A 151 11.03 2.60 10.93
C THR A 151 10.05 1.96 11.89
N LEU A 152 10.51 1.06 12.75
CA LEU A 152 9.70 0.49 13.81
C LEU A 152 10.05 1.18 15.13
N THR A 153 9.09 1.89 15.74
CA THR A 153 9.30 2.63 16.97
C THR A 153 9.08 1.77 18.22
N ASP A 154 9.63 2.19 19.37
CA ASP A 154 9.31 1.59 20.68
C ASP A 154 7.85 1.88 21.09
N GLY A 155 7.23 2.90 20.50
CA GLY A 155 5.81 3.18 20.65
C GLY A 155 4.91 2.09 20.08
N GLY A 156 5.42 1.32 19.12
CA GLY A 156 4.65 0.30 18.38
C GLY A 156 4.11 0.84 17.06
N GLU A 157 4.76 1.85 16.49
CA GLU A 157 4.42 2.40 15.18
C GLU A 157 5.37 1.83 14.11
N LEU A 158 4.82 1.36 13.00
CA LEU A 158 5.55 1.13 11.77
C LEU A 158 5.37 2.37 10.87
N GLN A 159 6.43 3.14 10.70
CA GLN A 159 6.45 4.32 9.85
C GLN A 159 7.03 3.96 8.49
N ILE A 160 6.33 4.29 7.41
CA ILE A 160 6.77 4.14 6.03
C ILE A 160 6.87 5.53 5.41
N ALA A 161 8.06 5.93 4.98
CA ALA A 161 8.27 7.25 4.38
C ALA A 161 8.89 7.10 2.99
N TYR A 162 8.43 7.94 2.06
CA TYR A 162 8.84 7.93 0.67
C TYR A 162 9.54 9.24 0.32
N GLU A 163 10.61 9.15 -0.44
CA GLU A 163 11.31 10.30 -1.02
C GLU A 163 11.56 10.01 -2.50
N GLY A 164 11.14 10.92 -3.38
CA GLY A 164 11.41 10.87 -4.81
C GLY A 164 12.13 12.14 -5.27
N LYS A 165 13.25 11.99 -5.98
CA LYS A 165 13.98 13.07 -6.64
C LYS A 165 14.07 12.79 -8.11
N ALA A 166 13.72 13.77 -8.95
CA ALA A 166 13.84 13.65 -10.40
C ALA A 166 14.63 14.82 -11.00
N ASP A 167 15.25 14.58 -12.17
CA ASP A 167 16.02 15.58 -12.91
C ASP A 167 15.15 16.48 -13.81
N ARG A 168 13.85 16.17 -13.93
CA ARG A 168 12.82 16.96 -14.64
C ARG A 168 11.42 16.68 -14.11
N ASP A 169 10.45 17.45 -14.58
CA ASP A 169 9.05 17.25 -14.24
C ASP A 169 8.58 15.82 -14.54
N THR A 170 8.01 15.17 -13.54
CA THR A 170 7.47 13.81 -13.60
C THR A 170 6.38 13.65 -12.55
N ILE A 171 5.79 12.45 -12.44
CA ILE A 171 4.80 12.12 -11.43
C ILE A 171 5.43 11.21 -10.38
N PHE A 172 5.14 11.47 -9.11
CA PHE A 172 5.33 10.55 -8.00
C PHE A 172 4.02 10.40 -7.24
N ASN A 173 3.51 9.19 -7.18
CA ASN A 173 2.40 8.77 -6.35
C ASN A 173 2.74 7.36 -5.87
N LEU A 174 3.51 7.28 -4.79
CA LEU A 174 4.05 6.04 -4.25
C LEU A 174 3.15 5.52 -3.14
N THR A 175 3.00 4.21 -3.02
CA THR A 175 2.28 3.57 -1.92
C THR A 175 2.89 2.24 -1.53
N ASN A 176 2.46 1.70 -0.37
CA ASN A 176 2.70 0.33 0.04
C ASN A 176 1.38 -0.46 -0.07
N HIS A 177 1.40 -1.58 -0.77
CA HIS A 177 0.22 -2.38 -1.08
C HIS A 177 0.07 -3.57 -0.10
N SER A 178 0.18 -3.31 1.21
CA SER A 178 -0.01 -4.35 2.22
C SER A 178 -1.47 -4.66 2.44
N TYR A 179 -1.78 -5.95 2.58
CA TYR A 179 -3.09 -6.46 2.98
C TYR A 179 -3.03 -6.87 4.44
N PHE A 180 -3.92 -6.30 5.26
CA PHE A 180 -3.94 -6.54 6.69
C PHE A 180 -5.07 -7.47 7.11
N ASN A 181 -4.74 -8.41 8.00
CA ASN A 181 -5.69 -9.22 8.73
C ASN A 181 -5.29 -9.26 10.21
N LEU A 182 -5.99 -8.51 11.06
CA LEU A 182 -5.64 -8.37 12.47
C LEU A 182 -5.87 -9.66 13.29
N ASP A 183 -6.51 -10.67 12.71
CA ASP A 183 -6.64 -12.00 13.30
C ASP A 183 -5.47 -12.93 12.93
N GLY A 184 -4.53 -12.43 12.13
CA GLY A 184 -3.39 -13.16 11.58
C GLY A 184 -3.63 -13.63 10.16
N GLN A 185 -2.56 -13.69 9.35
CA GLN A 185 -2.64 -14.06 7.92
C GLN A 185 -3.23 -15.46 7.66
N GLU A 186 -3.18 -16.35 8.66
CA GLU A 186 -3.75 -17.70 8.57
C GLU A 186 -5.25 -17.75 8.91
N SER A 187 -5.87 -16.62 9.26
CA SER A 187 -7.29 -16.60 9.58
C SER A 187 -8.13 -16.46 8.30
N ASP A 188 -9.32 -17.09 8.29
CA ASP A 188 -10.12 -17.29 7.09
C ASP A 188 -10.78 -16.02 6.55
N SER A 189 -10.97 -14.96 7.36
CA SER A 189 -11.81 -13.82 6.96
C SER A 189 -11.50 -12.55 7.75
N VAL A 190 -11.64 -11.41 7.08
CA VAL A 190 -11.57 -10.07 7.67
C VAL A 190 -12.95 -9.43 7.85
N LEU A 191 -14.03 -10.11 7.43
CA LEU A 191 -15.37 -9.53 7.34
C LEU A 191 -15.94 -9.06 8.68
N GLU A 192 -15.52 -9.67 9.79
CA GLU A 192 -15.92 -9.29 11.15
C GLU A 192 -15.08 -8.14 11.75
N GLN A 193 -14.00 -7.74 11.08
CA GLN A 193 -13.18 -6.62 11.52
C GLN A 193 -13.88 -5.30 11.24
N LYS A 194 -13.74 -4.35 12.17
CA LYS A 194 -14.39 -3.05 12.10
C LYS A 194 -13.46 -2.03 11.47
N VAL A 195 -14.03 -1.20 10.62
CA VAL A 195 -13.34 -0.09 9.97
C VAL A 195 -13.97 1.23 10.41
N TRP A 196 -13.12 2.22 10.67
CA TRP A 196 -13.47 3.63 10.77
C TRP A 196 -12.57 4.45 9.87
N LEU A 197 -13.15 5.42 9.14
CA LEU A 197 -12.43 6.32 8.24
C LEU A 197 -12.84 7.78 8.47
N ASP A 198 -11.86 8.67 8.57
CA ASP A 198 -12.09 10.13 8.64
C ASP A 198 -12.23 10.72 7.24
N ALA A 199 -13.30 10.34 6.55
CA ALA A 199 -13.60 10.75 5.18
C ALA A 199 -15.09 10.99 4.99
N ASP A 200 -15.48 12.14 4.43
CA ASP A 200 -16.88 12.46 4.11
C ASP A 200 -17.26 12.09 2.68
N ALA A 201 -16.28 11.71 1.85
CA ALA A 201 -16.48 11.40 0.45
C ALA A 201 -15.48 10.34 -0.05
N PHE A 202 -15.80 9.79 -1.23
CA PHE A 202 -14.93 8.90 -1.99
C PHE A 202 -14.99 9.26 -3.47
N THR A 203 -14.05 8.73 -4.27
CA THR A 203 -14.04 8.91 -5.72
C THR A 203 -14.59 7.65 -6.39
N PRO A 204 -15.80 7.69 -7.00
CA PRO A 204 -16.33 6.54 -7.71
C PRO A 204 -15.60 6.33 -9.04
N GLY A 205 -15.40 5.06 -9.40
CA GLY A 205 -14.88 4.65 -10.70
C GLY A 205 -16.00 4.36 -11.72
N ASP A 206 -15.65 4.41 -12.99
CA ASP A 206 -16.47 3.88 -14.09
C ASP A 206 -16.35 2.34 -14.17
N ALA A 207 -16.89 1.73 -15.23
CA ALA A 207 -16.80 0.29 -15.45
C ALA A 207 -15.35 -0.25 -15.62
N GLY A 208 -14.40 0.60 -15.91
CA GLY A 208 -12.96 0.31 -15.93
C GLY A 208 -12.25 0.64 -14.64
N LEU A 209 -12.98 1.02 -13.60
CA LEU A 209 -12.50 1.51 -12.32
C LEU A 209 -11.62 2.76 -12.44
N ILE A 210 -11.81 3.55 -13.49
CA ILE A 210 -11.16 4.85 -13.65
C ILE A 210 -11.99 5.89 -12.90
N PRO A 211 -11.38 6.72 -12.02
CA PRO A 211 -12.10 7.78 -11.33
C PRO A 211 -12.81 8.69 -12.32
N THR A 212 -14.10 8.94 -12.07
CA THR A 212 -14.95 9.75 -12.97
C THR A 212 -14.74 11.26 -12.82
N GLY A 213 -13.94 11.68 -11.83
CA GLY A 213 -13.80 13.07 -11.39
C GLY A 213 -14.88 13.50 -10.40
N GLU A 214 -15.87 12.66 -10.11
CA GLU A 214 -16.87 12.92 -9.07
C GLU A 214 -16.25 12.71 -7.67
N ILE A 215 -16.56 13.60 -6.76
CA ILE A 215 -16.35 13.44 -5.31
C ILE A 215 -17.71 13.18 -4.70
N ARG A 216 -18.00 11.91 -4.39
CA ARG A 216 -19.31 11.47 -3.91
C ARG A 216 -19.34 11.36 -2.41
N SER A 217 -20.36 11.97 -1.76
CA SER A 217 -20.58 11.83 -0.32
C SER A 217 -20.77 10.36 0.08
N VAL A 218 -20.18 9.97 1.20
CA VAL A 218 -20.42 8.65 1.82
C VAL A 218 -21.76 8.60 2.55
N GLU A 219 -22.34 9.75 2.91
CA GLU A 219 -23.53 9.85 3.76
C GLU A 219 -24.72 9.09 3.19
N GLY A 220 -25.29 8.18 4.01
CA GLY A 220 -26.43 7.37 3.61
C GLY A 220 -26.11 6.27 2.61
N THR A 221 -24.85 5.97 2.36
CA THR A 221 -24.38 4.92 1.46
C THR A 221 -23.68 3.79 2.21
N PRO A 222 -23.48 2.60 1.61
CA PRO A 222 -22.65 1.55 2.20
C PRO A 222 -21.18 1.95 2.42
N MET A 223 -20.71 3.02 1.77
CA MET A 223 -19.35 3.54 1.87
C MET A 223 -19.12 4.36 3.15
N ASP A 224 -20.14 4.59 4.00
CA ASP A 224 -20.03 5.44 5.18
C ASP A 224 -19.37 4.70 6.35
N PHE A 225 -18.06 4.89 6.53
CA PHE A 225 -17.26 4.41 7.65
C PHE A 225 -16.89 5.51 8.64
N ARG A 226 -17.60 6.65 8.66
CA ARG A 226 -17.40 7.72 9.67
C ARG A 226 -17.73 7.27 11.10
N THR A 227 -18.46 6.18 11.23
CA THR A 227 -18.61 5.39 12.46
C THR A 227 -18.13 3.97 12.21
N GLU A 228 -17.73 3.25 13.26
CA GLU A 228 -17.23 1.89 13.13
C GLU A 228 -18.31 0.94 12.60
N HIS A 229 -17.99 0.24 11.51
CA HIS A 229 -18.81 -0.82 10.92
C HIS A 229 -17.94 -2.01 10.58
N THR A 230 -18.46 -3.22 10.68
CA THR A 230 -17.75 -4.39 10.19
C THR A 230 -17.70 -4.36 8.65
N ILE A 231 -16.63 -4.90 8.08
CA ILE A 231 -16.43 -4.96 6.63
C ILE A 231 -17.58 -5.72 5.98
N GLY A 232 -17.97 -6.88 6.55
CA GLY A 232 -19.01 -7.75 6.02
C GLY A 232 -20.42 -7.19 6.13
N GLU A 233 -20.67 -6.17 6.97
CA GLU A 233 -22.02 -5.66 7.21
C GLU A 233 -22.73 -5.16 5.95
N ARG A 234 -21.97 -4.53 5.04
CA ARG A 234 -22.53 -3.84 3.89
C ARG A 234 -21.79 -4.12 2.58
N ILE A 235 -20.79 -5.01 2.55
CA ILE A 235 -19.95 -5.27 1.38
C ILE A 235 -20.80 -5.80 0.18
N ASP A 236 -21.85 -6.56 0.45
CA ASP A 236 -22.76 -7.13 -0.54
C ASP A 236 -23.98 -6.24 -0.84
N ALA A 237 -23.98 -4.98 -0.38
CA ALA A 237 -25.10 -4.07 -0.63
C ALA A 237 -25.34 -3.86 -2.12
N ASP A 238 -26.61 -3.66 -2.50
CA ASP A 238 -27.00 -3.30 -3.86
C ASP A 238 -26.60 -1.84 -4.16
N TYR A 239 -25.30 -1.61 -4.32
CA TYR A 239 -24.70 -0.32 -4.59
C TYR A 239 -23.72 -0.43 -5.76
N GLU A 240 -23.90 0.40 -6.79
CA GLU A 240 -23.15 0.29 -8.04
C GLU A 240 -21.62 0.30 -7.86
N PRO A 241 -21.01 1.21 -7.07
CA PRO A 241 -19.57 1.20 -6.86
C PRO A 241 -19.04 -0.12 -6.28
N LEU A 242 -19.71 -0.69 -5.27
CA LEU A 242 -19.33 -1.98 -4.70
C LEU A 242 -19.40 -3.12 -5.71
N LYS A 243 -20.44 -3.12 -6.56
CA LYS A 243 -20.61 -4.14 -7.61
C LYS A 243 -19.52 -4.05 -8.69
N LEU A 244 -19.16 -2.84 -9.09
CA LEU A 244 -18.12 -2.60 -10.10
C LEU A 244 -16.75 -3.04 -9.62
N ALA A 245 -16.43 -2.74 -8.35
CA ALA A 245 -15.14 -3.06 -7.75
C ALA A 245 -15.05 -4.49 -7.18
N GLY A 246 -16.19 -5.17 -7.02
CA GLY A 246 -16.23 -6.48 -6.35
C GLY A 246 -16.07 -6.41 -4.84
N GLY A 247 -16.30 -5.25 -4.24
CA GLY A 247 -16.14 -4.97 -2.81
C GLY A 247 -15.69 -3.55 -2.55
N TYR A 248 -15.04 -3.32 -1.41
CA TYR A 248 -14.46 -2.02 -1.05
C TYR A 248 -13.06 -1.87 -1.67
N ASP A 249 -12.97 -1.36 -2.88
CA ASP A 249 -11.73 -0.98 -3.57
C ASP A 249 -11.86 0.47 -4.09
N HIS A 250 -11.93 1.42 -3.15
CA HIS A 250 -12.23 2.81 -3.47
C HIS A 250 -11.28 3.76 -2.75
N ASN A 251 -10.92 4.83 -3.44
CA ASN A 251 -10.19 5.93 -2.87
C ASN A 251 -11.13 6.83 -2.05
N TYR A 252 -10.82 7.00 -0.76
CA TYR A 252 -11.52 7.91 0.15
C TYR A 252 -10.83 9.27 0.21
N VAL A 253 -11.62 10.33 0.23
CA VAL A 253 -11.13 11.70 0.36
C VAL A 253 -10.95 12.02 1.85
N LEU A 254 -9.70 11.97 2.32
CA LEU A 254 -9.36 12.20 3.71
C LEU A 254 -9.49 13.67 4.10
N LYS A 255 -9.77 13.93 5.39
CA LYS A 255 -9.90 15.29 5.93
C LYS A 255 -8.59 15.93 6.40
N ASN A 256 -7.47 15.23 6.25
CA ASN A 256 -6.17 15.68 6.76
C ASN A 256 -5.54 16.86 6.00
N GLU A 257 -6.04 17.19 4.79
CA GLU A 257 -5.61 18.33 3.96
C GLU A 257 -4.08 18.44 3.77
N GLY A 258 -3.39 17.29 3.70
CA GLY A 258 -1.93 17.22 3.55
C GLY A 258 -1.14 17.42 4.86
N THR A 259 -1.81 17.39 6.01
CA THR A 259 -1.15 17.36 7.32
C THR A 259 -1.17 15.95 7.89
N TYR A 260 -0.09 15.56 8.59
CA TYR A 260 -0.05 14.25 9.24
C TYR A 260 -1.13 14.14 10.30
N ALA A 261 -2.09 13.24 10.08
CA ALA A 261 -3.23 13.04 10.96
C ALA A 261 -3.73 11.59 10.92
N LEU A 262 -4.42 11.18 11.98
CA LEU A 262 -5.15 9.92 12.02
C LEU A 262 -6.30 9.97 11.02
N CYS A 263 -6.33 9.00 10.11
CA CYS A 263 -7.31 8.94 9.04
C CYS A 263 -8.10 7.64 8.97
N GLY A 264 -7.69 6.60 9.69
CA GLY A 264 -8.39 5.32 9.69
C GLY A 264 -8.04 4.43 10.87
N ARG A 265 -8.94 3.49 11.16
CA ARG A 265 -8.74 2.40 12.12
C ARG A 265 -9.27 1.10 11.55
N LEU A 266 -8.54 0.02 11.79
CA LEU A 266 -9.00 -1.36 11.65
C LEU A 266 -8.95 -2.02 13.02
N ILE A 267 -10.04 -2.70 13.41
CA ILE A 267 -10.18 -3.25 14.77
C ILE A 267 -10.68 -4.69 14.68
N SER A 268 -10.00 -5.60 15.36
CA SER A 268 -10.48 -6.96 15.57
C SER A 268 -10.86 -7.18 17.03
N ASP A 269 -12.11 -7.50 17.29
CA ASP A 269 -12.57 -7.92 18.62
C ASP A 269 -12.02 -9.32 19.01
N LYS A 270 -11.71 -10.15 18.00
CA LYS A 270 -11.21 -11.51 18.19
C LYS A 270 -9.77 -11.51 18.72
N SER A 271 -8.85 -10.85 18.04
CA SER A 271 -7.46 -10.71 18.49
C SER A 271 -7.27 -9.63 19.55
N GLY A 272 -8.16 -8.62 19.58
CA GLY A 272 -8.03 -7.41 20.38
C GLY A 272 -7.00 -6.42 19.82
N ILE A 273 -6.51 -6.65 18.60
CA ILE A 273 -5.59 -5.73 17.93
C ILE A 273 -6.39 -4.58 17.32
N CYS A 274 -5.87 -3.37 17.49
CA CYS A 274 -6.34 -2.17 16.82
C CYS A 274 -5.18 -1.56 16.05
N MET A 275 -5.36 -1.37 14.76
CA MET A 275 -4.42 -0.65 13.89
C MET A 275 -4.96 0.74 13.63
N GLU A 276 -4.18 1.76 13.98
CA GLU A 276 -4.43 3.15 13.61
C GLU A 276 -3.57 3.53 12.42
N VAL A 277 -4.15 4.24 11.47
CA VAL A 277 -3.47 4.70 10.28
C VAL A 277 -3.46 6.21 10.24
N SER A 278 -2.26 6.76 10.12
CA SER A 278 -2.03 8.20 9.96
C SER A 278 -1.23 8.45 8.70
N THR A 279 -1.55 9.50 7.97
CA THR A 279 -0.81 9.91 6.77
C THR A 279 -0.75 11.43 6.65
N ASP A 280 0.27 11.92 5.95
CA ASP A 280 0.40 13.31 5.48
C ASP A 280 0.16 13.42 3.97
N ALA A 281 -0.32 12.32 3.35
CA ALA A 281 -0.65 12.34 1.94
C ALA A 281 -1.59 13.50 1.61
N PRO A 282 -1.24 14.35 0.65
CA PRO A 282 -2.03 15.50 0.33
C PRO A 282 -3.38 15.05 -0.24
N ARG A 283 -4.43 15.79 0.10
CA ARG A 283 -5.68 15.75 -0.61
C ARG A 283 -5.40 16.11 -2.07
N SER A 284 -5.29 15.16 -2.97
CA SER A 284 -5.24 15.47 -4.38
C SER A 284 -6.65 15.43 -4.95
N GLU A 285 -7.04 16.47 -5.64
CA GLU A 285 -8.32 16.51 -6.37
C GLU A 285 -8.34 15.52 -7.54
N GLU A 286 -7.23 14.89 -7.88
CA GLU A 286 -7.13 14.03 -9.05
C GLU A 286 -6.68 12.59 -8.83
N HIS A 287 -5.86 12.24 -7.84
CA HIS A 287 -5.31 10.86 -7.75
C HIS A 287 -4.73 10.54 -6.36
N THR A 288 -5.53 10.19 -5.36
CA THR A 288 -5.00 9.61 -4.14
C THR A 288 -5.49 8.18 -3.93
N SER A 289 -4.59 7.24 -4.17
CA SER A 289 -4.83 5.80 -4.03
C SER A 289 -4.37 5.23 -2.68
N GLU A 290 -4.05 6.05 -1.71
CA GLU A 290 -3.30 5.60 -0.52
C GLU A 290 -4.11 4.79 0.48
N LEU A 291 -5.43 4.87 0.46
CA LEU A 291 -6.29 4.00 1.27
C LEU A 291 -6.54 2.63 0.63
N GLN A 292 -6.30 2.45 -0.65
CA GLN A 292 -6.40 1.15 -1.29
C GLN A 292 -5.44 0.11 -0.69
N SER A 293 -4.24 0.55 -0.30
CA SER A 293 -3.27 -0.33 0.33
C SER A 293 -3.64 -0.74 1.76
N LEU A 294 -4.60 -0.05 2.38
CA LEU A 294 -5.02 -0.35 3.75
C LEU A 294 -6.17 -1.35 3.80
N PHE A 295 -7.01 -1.40 2.78
CA PHE A 295 -8.25 -2.16 2.80
C PHE A 295 -8.58 -2.82 1.45
N ALA A 296 -7.60 -3.22 0.67
CA ALA A 296 -7.87 -4.12 -0.44
C ALA A 296 -8.34 -5.46 0.15
N ILE A 297 -9.65 -5.64 0.20
CA ILE A 297 -10.33 -6.81 0.71
C ILE A 297 -11.01 -7.45 -0.47
N SER A 298 -10.42 -8.51 -0.98
CA SER A 298 -11.04 -9.40 -1.94
C SER A 298 -11.70 -10.57 -1.25
#